data_086eeebd0bd4643b828004910cbf5129
#
_entry.id   086eeebd0bd4643b828004910cbf5129
#
_cell.length_a   1.000
_cell.length_b   1.000
_cell.length_c   1.000
_cell.angle_alpha   90.00
_cell.angle_beta   90.00
_cell.angle_gamma   90.00
#
_symmetry.space_group_name_H-M   'P 1'
#
loop_
_entity.id
_entity.type
_entity.pdbx_description
1 polymer ?
#
loop_
_entity_poly.entity_id
_entity_poly.type
_entity_poly.pdbx_seq_one_letter_code
_entity_poly.pdbx_strand_id
1 'polypeptide(L)'
;MTDTTAFDWRSFLVEWSGEWADCLPEGETRSADDASARRSRWLGFPPADEARVAAAEARLGRRLPPSYREFLKVSDGWRHAGGFVWLLAGTADARWHDDASGMADTFEEDLDEDAGPQERREADIWRRGLQLDVASDATYVLMDPEDVDEDGEWAVYTWAGWRAAPPERHASFRAFMREMHREFHRLRARPGEGEPEFVNDTTRRLDRLVEEARLEALRGDWEGALRLLDEAGAYGRPRAAGLGDQIRRLLGRTYMVDFGGLATDPRYTSELLPLLTAEHAAHSYRDDRTLSFHLRGAEADLMGPALTMLDGMRKGTYAYTAPGAFGEAVERARELARWGDTDAAWRELTSALPSWEPLGPDHLAPVGWIADPLLGSLLTEERGRELLSTPRGGEAGAAPGPTPPLDPPGLAWLAEPDPG
;
A
#
# COMPACT_ATOMS: atom_id res chain seq x y z
N MET A 1 31.10 -0.47 -0.26
CA MET A 1 31.06 -0.31 1.20
C MET A 1 29.68 0.25 1.50
N THR A 2 28.74 -0.62 1.74
CA THR A 2 27.39 -0.25 2.21
C THR A 2 27.54 0.14 3.66
N ASP A 3 27.34 1.40 3.95
CA ASP A 3 27.20 1.92 5.32
C ASP A 3 25.91 1.33 5.89
N THR A 4 26.01 0.19 6.54
CA THR A 4 24.89 -0.47 7.20
C THR A 4 24.70 0.24 8.54
N THR A 5 24.07 1.40 8.49
CA THR A 5 23.64 2.09 9.71
C THR A 5 22.68 1.15 10.43
N ALA A 6 23.04 0.72 11.67
CA ALA A 6 22.20 -0.16 12.46
C ALA A 6 20.81 0.49 12.65
N PHE A 7 19.74 -0.30 12.50
CA PHE A 7 18.36 0.20 12.66
C PHE A 7 18.15 0.77 14.06
N ASP A 8 17.71 2.01 14.17
CA ASP A 8 17.46 2.66 15.46
C ASP A 8 16.11 2.23 16.06
N TRP A 9 16.12 1.03 16.66
CA TRP A 9 14.97 0.49 17.36
C TRP A 9 14.37 1.45 18.38
N ARG A 10 15.22 2.20 19.12
CA ARG A 10 14.70 3.06 20.18
C ARG A 10 13.90 4.23 19.61
N SER A 11 14.42 4.92 18.62
CA SER A 11 13.70 6.03 17.97
C SER A 11 12.40 5.55 17.33
N PHE A 12 12.43 4.44 16.61
CA PHE A 12 11.26 3.84 15.99
C PHE A 12 10.14 3.50 17.01
N LEU A 13 10.50 2.83 18.10
CA LEU A 13 9.54 2.40 19.11
C LEU A 13 8.99 3.58 19.95
N VAL A 14 9.81 4.62 20.20
CA VAL A 14 9.38 5.85 20.90
C VAL A 14 8.37 6.62 20.05
N GLU A 15 8.64 6.76 18.76
CA GLU A 15 7.74 7.42 17.82
C GLU A 15 6.39 6.70 17.75
N TRP A 16 6.40 5.39 17.49
CA TRP A 16 5.18 4.58 17.45
C TRP A 16 4.39 4.68 18.78
N SER A 17 5.05 4.57 19.92
CA SER A 17 4.39 4.70 21.24
C SER A 17 3.73 6.06 21.43
N GLY A 18 4.38 7.13 20.94
CA GLY A 18 3.84 8.48 20.97
C GLY A 18 2.59 8.61 20.12
N GLU A 19 2.64 8.14 18.89
CA GLU A 19 1.51 8.16 17.96
C GLU A 19 0.33 7.34 18.48
N TRP A 20 0.61 6.16 19.06
CA TRP A 20 -0.43 5.33 19.67
C TRP A 20 -1.07 6.03 20.87
N ALA A 21 -0.29 6.68 21.73
CA ALA A 21 -0.82 7.39 22.89
C ALA A 21 -1.71 8.58 22.50
N ASP A 22 -1.38 9.24 21.38
CA ASP A 22 -2.11 10.42 20.89
C ASP A 22 -3.37 10.06 20.09
N CYS A 23 -3.47 8.84 19.55
CA CYS A 23 -4.62 8.44 18.75
C CYS A 23 -5.84 7.97 19.57
N LEU A 24 -5.70 7.79 20.87
CA LEU A 24 -6.79 7.33 21.74
C LEU A 24 -7.60 8.51 22.28
N PRO A 25 -8.94 8.51 22.12
CA PRO A 25 -9.81 9.48 22.78
C PRO A 25 -9.62 9.48 24.31
N GLU A 26 -9.88 10.61 24.96
CA GLU A 26 -9.82 10.69 26.41
C GLU A 26 -10.85 9.73 27.05
N GLY A 27 -10.36 8.83 27.91
CA GLY A 27 -11.20 7.87 28.64
C GLY A 27 -11.38 6.50 27.98
N GLU A 28 -10.91 6.29 26.77
CA GLU A 28 -11.06 5.01 26.02
C GLU A 28 -9.88 4.03 26.18
N THR A 29 -9.31 3.91 27.36
CA THR A 29 -8.37 2.81 27.59
C THR A 29 -9.12 1.55 28.00
N ARG A 30 -8.89 0.46 27.25
CA ARG A 30 -9.60 -0.83 27.46
C ARG A 30 -9.11 -1.58 28.71
N SER A 31 -7.91 -1.24 29.21
CA SER A 31 -7.29 -1.90 30.37
C SER A 31 -6.48 -0.91 31.22
N ALA A 32 -6.14 -1.31 32.46
CA ALA A 32 -5.24 -0.54 33.31
C ALA A 32 -3.82 -0.44 32.72
N ASP A 33 -3.39 -1.48 31.99
CA ASP A 33 -2.10 -1.52 31.32
C ASP A 33 -2.06 -0.54 30.14
N ASP A 34 -3.12 -0.44 29.35
CA ASP A 34 -3.25 0.55 28.28
C ASP A 34 -3.23 1.97 28.85
N ALA A 35 -3.95 2.19 29.95
CA ALA A 35 -3.92 3.48 30.64
C ALA A 35 -2.50 3.84 31.14
N SER A 36 -1.74 2.86 31.57
CA SER A 36 -0.34 3.04 31.99
C SER A 36 0.57 3.32 30.79
N ALA A 37 0.45 2.53 29.71
CA ALA A 37 1.21 2.71 28.48
C ALA A 37 0.95 4.10 27.85
N ARG A 38 -0.31 4.55 27.85
CA ARG A 38 -0.68 5.88 27.37
C ARG A 38 -0.02 6.99 28.20
N ARG A 39 -0.07 6.90 29.52
CA ARG A 39 0.55 7.92 30.41
C ARG A 39 2.06 7.98 30.27
N SER A 40 2.71 6.81 30.16
CA SER A 40 4.16 6.71 29.96
C SER A 40 4.60 7.00 28.54
N ARG A 41 3.66 7.05 27.58
CA ARG A 41 3.92 7.11 26.13
C ARG A 41 4.90 6.04 25.69
N TRP A 42 4.73 4.81 26.23
CA TRP A 42 5.61 3.68 25.94
C TRP A 42 4.83 2.37 25.91
N LEU A 43 4.83 1.71 24.77
CA LEU A 43 4.16 0.42 24.53
C LEU A 43 5.02 -0.79 24.94
N GLY A 44 6.30 -0.58 25.09
CA GLY A 44 7.26 -1.64 25.41
C GLY A 44 7.33 -1.99 26.89
N PHE A 45 8.26 -2.87 27.17
CA PHE A 45 8.61 -3.35 28.50
C PHE A 45 10.05 -2.94 28.86
N PRO A 46 10.51 -3.13 30.11
CA PRO A 46 11.91 -2.94 30.45
C PRO A 46 12.78 -3.81 29.55
N PRO A 47 13.91 -3.28 29.03
CA PRO A 47 14.78 -4.00 28.11
C PRO A 47 15.36 -5.27 28.73
N ALA A 48 15.55 -6.31 27.91
CA ALA A 48 16.29 -7.49 28.31
C ALA A 48 17.81 -7.22 28.27
N ASP A 49 18.52 -7.66 29.28
CA ASP A 49 19.98 -7.73 29.23
C ASP A 49 20.45 -8.98 28.43
N GLU A 50 21.74 -9.01 28.13
CA GLU A 50 22.32 -10.13 27.36
C GLU A 50 22.14 -11.48 28.07
N ALA A 51 22.14 -11.50 29.40
CA ALA A 51 21.95 -12.73 30.17
C ALA A 51 20.54 -13.31 29.99
N ARG A 52 19.50 -12.44 29.96
CA ARG A 52 18.12 -12.84 29.69
C ARG A 52 17.92 -13.34 28.26
N VAL A 53 18.53 -12.66 27.28
CA VAL A 53 18.50 -13.10 25.87
C VAL A 53 19.19 -14.47 25.74
N ALA A 54 20.40 -14.64 26.30
CA ALA A 54 21.12 -15.92 26.28
C ALA A 54 20.34 -17.05 27.00
N ALA A 55 19.64 -16.76 28.09
CA ALA A 55 18.79 -17.72 28.77
C ALA A 55 17.59 -18.16 27.90
N ALA A 56 16.97 -17.23 27.18
CA ALA A 56 15.91 -17.55 26.22
C ALA A 56 16.45 -18.42 25.07
N GLU A 57 17.60 -18.09 24.49
CA GLU A 57 18.25 -18.90 23.46
C GLU A 57 18.61 -20.31 23.95
N ALA A 58 19.12 -20.43 25.18
CA ALA A 58 19.39 -21.74 25.78
C ALA A 58 18.13 -22.57 25.97
N ARG A 59 17.02 -21.94 26.39
CA ARG A 59 15.71 -22.60 26.54
C ARG A 59 15.13 -23.04 25.19
N LEU A 60 15.27 -22.21 24.15
CA LEU A 60 14.78 -22.49 22.80
C LEU A 60 15.72 -23.45 22.02
N GLY A 61 16.96 -23.64 22.49
CA GLY A 61 17.96 -24.46 21.82
C GLY A 61 18.51 -23.86 20.52
N ARG A 62 18.24 -22.58 20.25
CA ARG A 62 18.68 -21.86 19.06
C ARG A 62 19.03 -20.40 19.40
N ARG A 63 19.98 -19.85 18.64
CA ARG A 63 20.28 -18.41 18.69
C ARG A 63 19.18 -17.66 17.95
N LEU A 64 18.66 -16.60 18.56
CA LEU A 64 17.66 -15.72 17.95
C LEU A 64 18.26 -14.87 16.82
N PRO A 65 17.48 -14.48 15.80
CA PRO A 65 17.95 -13.64 14.71
C PRO A 65 18.36 -12.23 15.19
N PRO A 66 19.28 -11.57 14.45
CA PRO A 66 19.87 -10.31 14.88
C PRO A 66 18.85 -9.22 15.22
N SER A 67 17.88 -8.95 14.34
CA SER A 67 16.90 -7.87 14.54
C SER A 67 15.99 -8.11 15.75
N TYR A 68 15.61 -9.35 16.04
CA TYR A 68 14.81 -9.66 17.24
C TYR A 68 15.66 -9.53 18.52
N ARG A 69 16.93 -9.94 18.51
CA ARG A 69 17.85 -9.72 19.63
C ARG A 69 18.04 -8.24 19.93
N GLU A 70 18.23 -7.41 18.91
CA GLU A 70 18.38 -5.96 19.06
C GLU A 70 17.11 -5.32 19.62
N PHE A 71 15.95 -5.73 19.12
CA PHE A 71 14.66 -5.31 19.65
C PHE A 71 14.52 -5.64 21.14
N LEU A 72 14.79 -6.88 21.55
CA LEU A 72 14.69 -7.33 22.95
C LEU A 72 15.56 -6.50 23.90
N LYS A 73 16.71 -6.01 23.43
CA LYS A 73 17.60 -5.11 24.20
C LYS A 73 17.04 -3.68 24.37
N VAL A 74 16.03 -3.32 23.60
CA VAL A 74 15.31 -2.03 23.73
C VAL A 74 13.98 -2.22 24.43
N SER A 75 13.26 -3.32 24.14
CA SER A 75 12.00 -3.68 24.74
C SER A 75 11.81 -5.19 24.82
N ASP A 76 11.64 -5.76 25.99
CA ASP A 76 11.42 -7.19 26.19
C ASP A 76 9.94 -7.57 26.01
N GLY A 77 9.46 -7.42 24.78
CA GLY A 77 8.07 -7.57 24.37
C GLY A 77 7.45 -6.25 23.91
N TRP A 78 6.26 -6.30 23.30
CA TRP A 78 5.59 -5.11 22.75
C TRP A 78 4.07 -5.22 22.80
N ARG A 79 3.39 -4.14 23.21
CA ARG A 79 1.94 -4.03 23.17
C ARG A 79 1.48 -3.44 21.85
N HIS A 80 0.32 -3.88 21.36
CA HIS A 80 -0.34 -3.31 20.18
C HIS A 80 0.55 -3.25 18.94
N ALA A 81 1.13 -4.41 18.57
CA ALA A 81 1.84 -4.56 17.31
C ALA A 81 0.82 -4.63 16.16
N GLY A 82 0.55 -3.50 15.51
CA GLY A 82 -0.51 -3.36 14.53
C GLY A 82 -1.92 -3.26 15.15
N GLY A 83 -2.91 -3.81 14.47
CA GLY A 83 -4.30 -3.78 14.90
C GLY A 83 -4.77 -5.04 15.63
N PHE A 84 -4.12 -6.17 15.38
CA PHE A 84 -4.63 -7.50 15.72
C PHE A 84 -3.70 -8.30 16.64
N VAL A 85 -2.46 -7.87 16.86
CA VAL A 85 -1.52 -8.46 17.82
C VAL A 85 -1.43 -7.55 19.04
N TRP A 86 -2.11 -7.95 20.13
CA TRP A 86 -2.21 -7.11 21.33
C TRP A 86 -1.00 -7.19 22.24
N LEU A 87 -0.31 -8.36 22.22
CA LEU A 87 0.91 -8.56 22.98
C LEU A 87 1.87 -9.46 22.20
N LEU A 88 3.04 -8.91 21.91
CA LEU A 88 4.15 -9.60 21.26
C LEU A 88 5.16 -10.08 22.30
N ALA A 89 5.67 -11.28 22.11
CA ALA A 89 6.54 -11.98 23.05
C ALA A 89 7.85 -11.24 23.33
N GLY A 90 8.26 -11.29 24.59
CA GLY A 90 9.61 -11.02 25.05
C GLY A 90 10.40 -12.32 25.27
N THR A 91 11.54 -12.20 25.96
CA THR A 91 12.43 -13.33 26.24
C THR A 91 11.76 -14.47 27.03
N ALA A 92 10.77 -14.17 27.89
CA ALA A 92 10.08 -15.14 28.72
C ALA A 92 8.99 -15.91 27.96
N ASP A 93 8.33 -15.26 26.99
CA ASP A 93 7.08 -15.74 26.40
C ASP A 93 7.30 -16.38 25.02
N ALA A 94 8.38 -16.04 24.30
CA ALA A 94 8.71 -16.65 23.02
C ALA A 94 8.85 -18.19 23.18
N ARG A 95 8.11 -18.95 22.38
CA ARG A 95 8.04 -20.41 22.47
C ARG A 95 7.89 -21.03 21.08
N TRP A 96 8.29 -22.28 20.93
CA TRP A 96 7.93 -23.04 19.73
C TRP A 96 6.42 -23.20 19.66
N HIS A 97 5.89 -23.04 18.46
CA HIS A 97 4.45 -23.21 18.22
C HIS A 97 4.03 -24.65 18.52
N ASP A 98 2.92 -24.78 19.24
CA ASP A 98 2.25 -26.07 19.48
C ASP A 98 1.03 -26.13 18.54
N ASP A 99 1.15 -26.88 17.44
CA ASP A 99 0.10 -27.02 16.44
C ASP A 99 -1.03 -27.96 16.90
N ALA A 100 -1.58 -27.71 18.09
CA ALA A 100 -2.69 -28.48 18.64
C ALA A 100 -3.97 -28.40 17.78
N SER A 101 -4.09 -27.43 16.90
CA SER A 101 -5.21 -27.25 15.97
C SER A 101 -5.06 -28.00 14.65
N GLY A 102 -3.89 -28.58 14.36
CA GLY A 102 -3.63 -29.32 13.12
C GLY A 102 -3.54 -28.42 11.88
N MET A 103 -3.09 -27.19 12.05
CA MET A 103 -2.96 -26.23 10.93
C MET A 103 -1.94 -26.74 9.91
N ALA A 104 -0.84 -27.36 10.36
CA ALA A 104 0.16 -27.93 9.46
C ALA A 104 -0.45 -28.98 8.51
N ASP A 105 -1.26 -29.87 9.04
CA ASP A 105 -1.92 -30.91 8.24
C ASP A 105 -2.94 -30.27 7.27
N THR A 106 -3.69 -29.25 7.71
CA THR A 106 -4.63 -28.53 6.86
C THR A 106 -3.91 -27.85 5.68
N PHE A 107 -2.82 -27.12 5.93
CA PHE A 107 -2.06 -26.46 4.87
C PHE A 107 -1.33 -27.47 3.96
N GLU A 108 -0.91 -28.63 4.49
CA GLU A 108 -0.29 -29.68 3.68
C GLU A 108 -1.31 -30.38 2.76
N GLU A 109 -2.54 -30.62 3.24
CA GLU A 109 -3.63 -31.17 2.44
C GLU A 109 -4.07 -30.26 1.28
N ASP A 110 -3.94 -28.95 1.46
CA ASP A 110 -4.27 -27.93 0.44
C ASP A 110 -3.15 -27.72 -0.59
N LEU A 111 -1.94 -28.34 -0.40
CA LEU A 111 -0.85 -28.19 -1.35
C LEU A 111 -1.10 -29.00 -2.62
N ASP A 112 -0.92 -28.36 -3.78
CA ASP A 112 -0.88 -29.05 -5.06
C ASP A 112 0.38 -29.93 -5.18
N GLU A 113 0.33 -30.97 -6.03
CA GLU A 113 1.47 -31.90 -6.25
C GLU A 113 2.74 -31.15 -6.73
N ASP A 114 2.57 -30.06 -7.46
CA ASP A 114 3.62 -29.21 -8.01
C ASP A 114 3.86 -27.93 -7.18
N ALA A 115 3.36 -27.88 -5.94
CA ALA A 115 3.55 -26.76 -5.02
C ALA A 115 5.01 -26.31 -4.94
N GLY A 116 5.22 -25.00 -5.02
CA GLY A 116 6.54 -24.38 -5.01
C GLY A 116 7.21 -24.41 -3.63
N PRO A 117 8.48 -24.00 -3.55
CA PRO A 117 9.20 -23.97 -2.26
C PRO A 117 8.58 -23.02 -1.24
N GLN A 118 7.93 -21.94 -1.68
CA GLN A 118 7.28 -20.98 -0.79
C GLN A 118 6.03 -21.58 -0.15
N GLU A 119 5.14 -22.17 -0.94
CA GLU A 119 3.90 -22.81 -0.47
C GLU A 119 4.21 -23.93 0.54
N ARG A 120 5.27 -24.71 0.30
CA ARG A 120 5.73 -25.73 1.24
C ARG A 120 6.23 -25.11 2.55
N ARG A 121 6.96 -23.97 2.52
CA ARG A 121 7.37 -23.29 3.74
C ARG A 121 6.17 -22.75 4.53
N GLU A 122 5.14 -22.25 3.86
CA GLU A 122 3.89 -21.77 4.46
C GLU A 122 3.11 -22.90 5.16
N ALA A 123 3.18 -24.12 4.66
CA ALA A 123 2.63 -25.29 5.36
C ALA A 123 3.51 -25.73 6.53
N ASP A 124 4.82 -25.81 6.35
CA ASP A 124 5.76 -26.30 7.34
C ASP A 124 5.94 -25.37 8.55
N ILE A 125 5.69 -24.05 8.40
CA ILE A 125 5.89 -23.06 9.47
C ILE A 125 5.12 -23.41 10.75
N TRP A 126 3.97 -24.05 10.62
CA TRP A 126 3.13 -24.46 11.75
C TRP A 126 3.79 -25.54 12.64
N ARG A 127 4.71 -26.34 12.08
CA ARG A 127 5.42 -27.39 12.84
C ARG A 127 6.70 -26.91 13.51
N ARG A 128 7.29 -25.80 13.03
CA ARG A 128 8.64 -25.39 13.45
C ARG A 128 8.76 -23.93 13.86
N GLY A 129 7.71 -23.13 13.66
CA GLY A 129 7.73 -21.70 13.91
C GLY A 129 7.95 -21.33 15.37
N LEU A 130 8.75 -20.30 15.63
CA LEU A 130 8.83 -19.67 16.94
C LEU A 130 7.66 -18.67 17.05
N GLN A 131 6.71 -18.97 17.94
CA GLN A 131 5.51 -18.18 18.14
C GLN A 131 5.81 -16.93 18.96
N LEU A 132 5.41 -15.77 18.43
CA LEU A 132 5.63 -14.46 19.04
C LEU A 132 4.33 -13.78 19.50
N ASP A 133 3.16 -14.16 19.01
CA ASP A 133 1.87 -13.67 19.49
C ASP A 133 1.57 -14.29 20.86
N VAL A 134 1.57 -13.47 21.90
CA VAL A 134 1.15 -13.86 23.27
C VAL A 134 -0.34 -13.65 23.42
N ALA A 135 -0.86 -12.56 22.88
CA ALA A 135 -2.28 -12.24 22.81
C ALA A 135 -2.59 -11.54 21.49
N SER A 136 -3.60 -12.02 20.77
CA SER A 136 -3.96 -11.52 19.44
C SER A 136 -5.45 -11.74 19.16
N ASP A 137 -5.96 -11.16 18.07
CA ASP A 137 -7.29 -11.45 17.51
C ASP A 137 -7.17 -12.59 16.48
N ALA A 138 -6.99 -13.82 16.97
CA ALA A 138 -6.80 -15.00 16.12
C ALA A 138 -5.73 -14.81 15.02
N THR A 139 -4.72 -13.99 15.31
CA THR A 139 -3.58 -13.73 14.43
C THR A 139 -2.35 -14.43 14.98
N TYR A 140 -1.75 -15.29 14.17
CA TYR A 140 -0.49 -15.96 14.48
C TYR A 140 0.68 -15.14 13.94
N VAL A 141 1.76 -15.09 14.73
CA VAL A 141 3.05 -14.51 14.35
C VAL A 141 4.11 -15.56 14.58
N LEU A 142 4.60 -16.19 13.53
CA LEU A 142 5.52 -17.32 13.57
C LEU A 142 6.84 -16.95 12.88
N MET A 143 7.97 -17.09 13.57
CA MET A 143 9.30 -16.85 13.03
C MET A 143 9.97 -18.15 12.62
N ASP A 144 10.43 -18.26 11.37
CA ASP A 144 10.93 -19.52 10.79
C ASP A 144 12.44 -19.67 10.93
N PRO A 145 12.92 -20.61 11.76
CA PRO A 145 14.36 -20.86 11.93
C PRO A 145 15.02 -21.55 10.72
N GLU A 146 14.27 -21.91 9.68
CA GLU A 146 14.77 -22.54 8.45
C GLU A 146 14.65 -21.63 7.22
N ASP A 147 13.87 -20.56 7.31
CA ASP A 147 13.83 -19.48 6.29
C ASP A 147 14.73 -18.34 6.75
N VAL A 148 16.03 -18.52 6.53
CA VAL A 148 17.09 -17.65 7.04
C VAL A 148 17.83 -17.00 5.88
N ASP A 149 18.03 -15.68 5.94
CA ASP A 149 18.79 -14.94 4.96
C ASP A 149 20.32 -14.98 5.20
N GLU A 150 21.09 -14.31 4.33
CA GLU A 150 22.57 -14.26 4.40
C GLU A 150 23.08 -13.56 5.66
N ASP A 151 22.28 -12.66 6.25
CA ASP A 151 22.63 -11.92 7.48
C ASP A 151 22.22 -12.67 8.76
N GLY A 152 21.57 -13.83 8.62
CA GLY A 152 21.08 -14.65 9.71
C GLY A 152 19.74 -14.20 10.28
N GLU A 153 19.01 -13.35 9.56
CA GLU A 153 17.64 -13.00 9.89
C GLU A 153 16.69 -14.15 9.56
N TRP A 154 15.70 -14.35 10.41
CA TRP A 154 14.64 -15.33 10.19
C TRP A 154 13.41 -14.63 9.62
N ALA A 155 12.80 -15.22 8.59
CA ALA A 155 11.54 -14.73 8.09
C ALA A 155 10.45 -14.86 9.17
N VAL A 156 9.54 -13.87 9.19
CA VAL A 156 8.36 -13.86 10.06
C VAL A 156 7.13 -14.06 9.19
N TYR A 157 6.27 -14.98 9.59
CA TYR A 157 5.00 -15.25 8.92
C TYR A 157 3.85 -14.77 9.80
N THR A 158 2.92 -14.01 9.23
CA THR A 158 1.67 -13.61 9.89
C THR A 158 0.49 -14.27 9.21
N TRP A 159 -0.43 -14.81 9.98
CA TRP A 159 -1.65 -15.42 9.45
C TRP A 159 -2.84 -15.21 10.38
N ALA A 160 -4.01 -14.99 9.78
CA ALA A 160 -5.27 -14.91 10.48
C ALA A 160 -6.38 -15.55 9.63
N GLY A 161 -7.08 -16.55 10.16
CA GLY A 161 -8.09 -17.30 9.41
C GLY A 161 -9.20 -16.46 8.82
N TRP A 162 -9.55 -15.36 9.45
CA TRP A 162 -10.58 -14.44 8.96
C TRP A 162 -10.15 -13.60 7.74
N ARG A 163 -8.85 -13.55 7.39
CA ARG A 163 -8.36 -12.85 6.19
C ARG A 163 -8.57 -13.65 4.91
N ALA A 164 -8.83 -14.95 4.99
CA ALA A 164 -8.97 -15.86 3.84
C ALA A 164 -7.82 -15.72 2.83
N ALA A 165 -6.60 -15.60 3.34
CA ALA A 165 -5.36 -15.42 2.57
C ALA A 165 -4.28 -16.35 3.12
N PRO A 166 -3.29 -16.76 2.30
CA PRO A 166 -2.13 -17.50 2.77
C PRO A 166 -1.33 -16.70 3.81
N PRO A 167 -0.41 -17.34 4.56
CA PRO A 167 0.49 -16.65 5.46
C PRO A 167 1.31 -15.56 4.74
N GLU A 168 1.32 -14.36 5.29
CA GLU A 168 2.11 -13.24 4.78
C GLU A 168 3.55 -13.35 5.30
N ARG A 169 4.53 -13.36 4.40
CA ARG A 169 5.95 -13.48 4.71
C ARG A 169 6.62 -12.12 4.82
N HIS A 170 7.30 -11.86 5.92
CA HIS A 170 8.18 -10.71 6.15
C HIS A 170 9.63 -11.19 6.21
N ALA A 171 10.55 -10.52 5.53
CA ALA A 171 11.95 -10.98 5.39
C ALA A 171 12.72 -11.06 6.72
N SER A 172 12.32 -10.29 7.74
CA SER A 172 12.95 -10.26 9.06
C SER A 172 11.97 -9.79 10.12
N PHE A 173 12.35 -9.89 11.40
CA PHE A 173 11.58 -9.30 12.49
C PHE A 173 11.49 -7.76 12.36
N ARG A 174 12.54 -7.11 11.85
CA ARG A 174 12.51 -5.68 11.55
C ARG A 174 11.45 -5.35 10.48
N ALA A 175 11.42 -6.10 9.38
CA ALA A 175 10.43 -5.91 8.32
C ALA A 175 9.01 -6.13 8.85
N PHE A 176 8.78 -7.17 9.66
CA PHE A 176 7.51 -7.41 10.34
C PHE A 176 7.08 -6.22 11.21
N MET A 177 7.94 -5.68 12.06
CA MET A 177 7.59 -4.56 12.94
C MET A 177 7.28 -3.27 12.17
N ARG A 178 7.99 -3.03 11.05
CA ARG A 178 7.66 -1.91 10.14
C ARG A 178 6.29 -2.11 9.50
N GLU A 179 5.96 -3.32 9.08
CA GLU A 179 4.64 -3.60 8.51
C GLU A 179 3.52 -3.45 9.57
N MET A 180 3.75 -3.87 10.80
CA MET A 180 2.79 -3.65 11.88
C MET A 180 2.58 -2.15 12.19
N HIS A 181 3.62 -1.33 12.07
CA HIS A 181 3.49 0.13 12.19
C HIS A 181 2.70 0.71 10.99
N ARG A 182 2.93 0.22 9.76
CA ARG A 182 2.12 0.59 8.59
C ARG A 182 0.66 0.19 8.79
N GLU A 183 0.39 -1.02 9.27
CA GLU A 183 -0.97 -1.48 9.59
C GLU A 183 -1.65 -0.59 10.63
N PHE A 184 -0.93 -0.20 11.69
CA PHE A 184 -1.43 0.75 12.69
C PHE A 184 -1.93 2.05 12.06
N HIS A 185 -1.21 2.60 11.08
CA HIS A 185 -1.62 3.79 10.33
C HIS A 185 -2.77 3.51 9.36
N ARG A 186 -2.71 2.40 8.59
CA ARG A 186 -3.77 2.03 7.63
C ARG A 186 -5.14 1.92 8.27
N LEU A 187 -5.20 1.32 9.44
CA LEU A 187 -6.47 1.15 10.17
C LEU A 187 -7.08 2.48 10.63
N ARG A 188 -6.27 3.54 10.70
CA ARG A 188 -6.69 4.90 11.12
C ARG A 188 -6.78 5.89 9.97
N ALA A 189 -6.41 5.48 8.77
CA ALA A 189 -6.39 6.35 7.60
C ALA A 189 -7.79 6.77 7.12
N ARG A 190 -8.82 6.01 7.51
CA ARG A 190 -10.23 6.29 7.18
C ARG A 190 -11.00 6.40 8.49
N PRO A 191 -11.17 7.62 9.03
CA PRO A 191 -11.96 7.82 10.24
C PRO A 191 -13.40 7.39 9.99
N GLY A 192 -14.05 6.88 11.04
CA GLY A 192 -15.49 6.64 11.05
C GLY A 192 -16.27 7.95 10.91
N GLU A 193 -17.59 7.83 10.65
CA GLU A 193 -18.45 9.01 10.55
C GLU A 193 -18.43 9.81 11.87
N GLY A 194 -17.98 11.07 11.79
CA GLY A 194 -17.85 11.96 12.95
C GLY A 194 -16.56 11.78 13.76
N GLU A 195 -15.67 10.88 13.38
CA GLU A 195 -14.35 10.75 14.00
C GLU A 195 -13.36 11.77 13.43
N PRO A 196 -12.45 12.34 14.25
CA PRO A 196 -11.42 13.23 13.75
C PRO A 196 -10.41 12.48 12.88
N GLU A 197 -9.88 13.17 11.89
CA GLU A 197 -8.79 12.64 11.09
C GLU A 197 -7.55 12.35 11.96
N PHE A 198 -6.94 11.18 11.77
CA PHE A 198 -5.69 10.82 12.44
C PHE A 198 -4.51 11.55 11.79
N VAL A 199 -4.08 12.64 12.42
CA VAL A 199 -3.01 13.53 11.94
C VAL A 199 -1.87 13.60 12.93
N ASN A 200 -0.66 13.22 12.50
CA ASN A 200 0.58 13.32 13.27
C ASN A 200 1.76 13.70 12.35
N ASP A 201 2.99 13.68 12.85
CA ASP A 201 4.15 14.05 12.04
C ASP A 201 4.44 13.06 10.92
N THR A 202 4.21 11.76 11.17
CA THR A 202 4.32 10.71 10.15
C THR A 202 3.32 10.93 9.02
N THR A 203 2.03 11.12 9.31
CA THR A 203 1.01 11.36 8.28
C THR A 203 1.30 12.63 7.48
N ARG A 204 1.69 13.73 8.15
CA ARG A 204 2.08 14.98 7.46
C ARG A 204 3.29 14.82 6.55
N ARG A 205 4.27 14.03 6.97
CA ARG A 205 5.45 13.71 6.15
C ARG A 205 5.04 12.90 4.93
N LEU A 206 4.23 11.86 5.12
CA LEU A 206 3.73 11.03 4.02
C LEU A 206 2.87 11.83 3.04
N ASP A 207 2.07 12.78 3.49
CA ASP A 207 1.30 13.67 2.60
C ASP A 207 2.22 14.59 1.78
N ARG A 208 3.35 15.04 2.35
CA ARG A 208 4.37 15.75 1.57
C ARG A 208 5.03 14.86 0.53
N LEU A 209 5.32 13.58 0.85
CA LEU A 209 5.83 12.61 -0.14
C LEU A 209 4.84 12.39 -1.28
N VAL A 210 3.53 12.31 -1.00
CA VAL A 210 2.51 12.21 -2.05
C VAL A 210 2.52 13.42 -2.98
N GLU A 211 2.69 14.63 -2.43
CA GLU A 211 2.77 15.84 -3.26
C GLU A 211 4.08 15.91 -4.07
N GLU A 212 5.20 15.49 -3.49
CA GLU A 212 6.47 15.34 -4.20
C GLU A 212 6.36 14.35 -5.36
N ALA A 213 5.82 13.15 -5.07
CA ALA A 213 5.56 12.12 -6.09
C ALA A 213 4.68 12.63 -7.23
N ARG A 214 3.63 13.41 -6.90
CA ARG A 214 2.77 14.03 -7.91
C ARG A 214 3.57 14.94 -8.85
N LEU A 215 4.43 15.79 -8.30
CA LEU A 215 5.24 16.69 -9.09
C LEU A 215 6.30 15.96 -9.93
N GLU A 216 6.92 14.91 -9.39
CA GLU A 216 7.86 14.06 -10.14
C GLU A 216 7.17 13.34 -11.31
N ALA A 217 6.00 12.77 -11.07
CA ALA A 217 5.21 12.13 -12.12
C ALA A 217 4.85 13.10 -13.25
N LEU A 218 4.46 14.35 -12.93
CA LEU A 218 4.14 15.37 -13.94
C LEU A 218 5.38 15.79 -14.75
N ARG A 219 6.58 15.70 -14.17
CA ARG A 219 7.86 15.97 -14.87
C ARG A 219 8.35 14.80 -15.71
N GLY A 220 7.74 13.62 -15.58
CA GLY A 220 8.09 12.42 -16.31
C GLY A 220 8.90 11.39 -15.51
N ASP A 221 9.24 11.65 -14.25
CA ASP A 221 9.81 10.62 -13.35
C ASP A 221 8.71 9.82 -12.67
N TRP A 222 8.08 8.96 -13.45
CA TRP A 222 6.98 8.12 -12.93
C TRP A 222 7.48 6.96 -12.05
N GLU A 223 8.72 6.47 -12.24
CA GLU A 223 9.30 5.40 -11.42
C GLU A 223 9.62 5.90 -10.02
N GLY A 224 10.26 7.07 -9.91
CA GLY A 224 10.47 7.75 -8.63
C GLY A 224 9.16 8.02 -7.91
N ALA A 225 8.22 8.62 -8.63
CA ALA A 225 6.89 8.91 -8.11
C ALA A 225 6.16 7.66 -7.59
N LEU A 226 6.19 6.56 -8.33
CA LEU A 226 5.50 5.32 -7.94
C LEU A 226 6.07 4.75 -6.63
N ARG A 227 7.40 4.78 -6.44
CA ARG A 227 8.02 4.34 -5.18
C ARG A 227 7.54 5.16 -3.98
N LEU A 228 7.47 6.49 -4.12
CA LEU A 228 6.99 7.38 -3.06
C LEU A 228 5.49 7.16 -2.76
N LEU A 229 4.69 6.95 -3.81
CA LEU A 229 3.26 6.64 -3.68
C LEU A 229 3.03 5.28 -3.01
N ASP A 230 3.84 4.27 -3.33
CA ASP A 230 3.76 2.94 -2.71
C ASP A 230 4.11 3.02 -1.21
N GLU A 231 5.15 3.76 -0.85
CA GLU A 231 5.49 3.98 0.56
C GLU A 231 4.34 4.68 1.31
N ALA A 232 3.81 5.79 0.79
CA ALA A 232 2.70 6.49 1.43
C ALA A 232 1.40 5.65 1.45
N GLY A 233 1.15 4.88 0.39
CA GLY A 233 0.02 3.95 0.27
C GLY A 233 0.07 2.82 1.30
N ALA A 234 1.27 2.31 1.61
CA ALA A 234 1.48 1.30 2.65
C ALA A 234 1.01 1.76 4.03
N TYR A 235 1.05 3.07 4.30
CA TYR A 235 0.49 3.70 5.51
C TYR A 235 -0.99 4.11 5.35
N GLY A 236 -1.63 3.75 4.25
CA GLY A 236 -3.05 4.05 4.02
C GLY A 236 -3.35 5.48 3.58
N ARG A 237 -2.33 6.27 3.12
CA ARG A 237 -2.62 7.64 2.67
C ARG A 237 -3.55 7.62 1.46
N PRO A 238 -4.76 8.22 1.55
CA PRO A 238 -5.82 8.00 0.55
C PRO A 238 -5.45 8.44 -0.87
N ARG A 239 -4.74 9.57 -0.99
CA ARG A 239 -4.34 10.12 -2.29
C ARG A 239 -3.29 9.25 -2.99
N ALA A 240 -2.41 8.58 -2.21
CA ALA A 240 -1.32 7.79 -2.75
C ALA A 240 -1.81 6.64 -3.65
N ALA A 241 -2.83 5.91 -3.21
CA ALA A 241 -3.42 4.81 -3.97
C ALA A 241 -4.00 5.30 -5.31
N GLY A 242 -4.85 6.34 -5.29
CA GLY A 242 -5.48 6.86 -6.50
C GLY A 242 -4.49 7.43 -7.53
N LEU A 243 -3.41 8.08 -7.08
CA LEU A 243 -2.35 8.57 -7.95
C LEU A 243 -1.50 7.42 -8.52
N GLY A 244 -1.12 6.45 -7.68
CA GLY A 244 -0.38 5.26 -8.10
C GLY A 244 -1.16 4.42 -9.11
N ASP A 245 -2.47 4.29 -8.93
CA ASP A 245 -3.32 3.53 -9.85
C ASP A 245 -3.43 4.15 -11.23
N GLN A 246 -3.39 5.48 -11.35
CA GLN A 246 -3.31 6.13 -12.67
C GLN A 246 -2.03 5.75 -13.42
N ILE A 247 -0.89 5.70 -12.72
CA ILE A 247 0.39 5.26 -13.29
C ILE A 247 0.30 3.79 -13.71
N ARG A 248 -0.13 2.91 -12.78
CA ARG A 248 -0.26 1.46 -13.04
C ARG A 248 -1.22 1.17 -14.19
N ARG A 249 -2.31 1.93 -14.30
CA ARG A 249 -3.28 1.77 -15.38
C ARG A 249 -2.65 2.05 -16.75
N LEU A 250 -1.88 3.11 -16.87
CA LEU A 250 -1.16 3.42 -18.12
C LEU A 250 -0.09 2.38 -18.45
N LEU A 251 0.47 1.70 -17.46
CA LEU A 251 1.43 0.59 -17.66
C LEU A 251 0.74 -0.77 -17.94
N GLY A 252 -0.58 -0.84 -17.95
CA GLY A 252 -1.32 -2.09 -18.12
C GLY A 252 -1.19 -3.05 -16.93
N ARG A 253 -0.78 -2.56 -15.75
CA ARG A 253 -0.49 -3.37 -14.55
C ARG A 253 -1.64 -3.45 -13.56
N THR A 254 -2.77 -2.84 -13.84
CA THR A 254 -3.90 -2.80 -12.92
C THR A 254 -5.00 -3.71 -13.41
N TYR A 255 -5.39 -4.67 -12.58
CA TYR A 255 -6.45 -5.62 -12.87
C TYR A 255 -7.84 -5.09 -12.46
N MET A 256 -7.90 -4.31 -11.40
CA MET A 256 -9.10 -3.57 -10.96
C MET A 256 -8.68 -2.19 -10.48
N VAL A 257 -9.36 -1.14 -10.96
CA VAL A 257 -9.11 0.22 -10.53
C VAL A 257 -10.12 0.59 -9.45
N ASP A 258 -9.67 0.68 -8.22
CA ASP A 258 -10.44 1.35 -7.18
C ASP A 258 -9.89 2.77 -6.99
N PHE A 259 -10.38 3.72 -7.79
CA PHE A 259 -10.07 5.14 -7.60
C PHE A 259 -10.69 5.73 -6.32
N GLY A 260 -11.17 4.87 -5.42
CA GLY A 260 -11.82 5.30 -4.19
C GLY A 260 -13.04 6.18 -4.48
N GLY A 261 -13.07 7.36 -3.85
CA GLY A 261 -14.10 8.36 -4.12
C GLY A 261 -13.81 9.27 -5.32
N LEU A 262 -12.66 9.15 -5.99
CA LEU A 262 -12.27 10.09 -7.05
C LEU A 262 -13.17 10.03 -8.28
N ALA A 263 -13.63 8.85 -8.67
CA ALA A 263 -14.55 8.70 -9.81
C ALA A 263 -15.91 9.38 -9.59
N THR A 264 -16.29 9.59 -8.33
CA THR A 264 -17.53 10.26 -7.94
C THR A 264 -17.32 11.74 -7.54
N ASP A 265 -16.08 12.19 -7.42
CA ASP A 265 -15.78 13.61 -7.21
C ASP A 265 -16.05 14.39 -8.50
N PRO A 266 -16.91 15.43 -8.48
CA PRO A 266 -17.28 16.18 -9.67
C PRO A 266 -16.09 16.73 -10.47
N ARG A 267 -14.94 16.97 -9.84
CA ARG A 267 -13.72 17.44 -10.49
C ARG A 267 -13.11 16.40 -11.43
N TYR A 268 -13.20 15.12 -11.07
CA TYR A 268 -12.52 14.03 -11.77
C TYR A 268 -13.45 13.08 -12.50
N THR A 269 -14.77 13.25 -12.34
CA THR A 269 -15.78 12.37 -12.93
C THR A 269 -15.63 12.20 -14.44
N SER A 270 -15.26 13.27 -15.17
CA SER A 270 -15.08 13.20 -16.64
C SER A 270 -13.93 12.29 -17.07
N GLU A 271 -12.92 12.09 -16.20
CA GLU A 271 -11.73 11.26 -16.46
C GLU A 271 -11.89 9.84 -15.90
N LEU A 272 -12.41 9.73 -14.68
CA LEU A 272 -12.33 8.48 -13.93
C LEU A 272 -13.60 7.63 -14.01
N LEU A 273 -14.78 8.25 -14.12
CA LEU A 273 -16.03 7.50 -14.30
C LEU A 273 -16.05 6.66 -15.59
N PRO A 274 -15.53 7.14 -16.74
CA PRO A 274 -15.39 6.30 -17.94
C PRO A 274 -14.55 5.05 -17.70
N LEU A 275 -13.42 5.14 -16.99
CA LEU A 275 -12.56 4.00 -16.69
C LEU A 275 -13.27 2.96 -15.81
N LEU A 276 -13.93 3.41 -14.74
CA LEU A 276 -14.71 2.56 -13.87
C LEU A 276 -15.82 1.84 -14.64
N THR A 277 -16.49 2.56 -15.55
CA THR A 277 -17.56 2.02 -16.40
C THR A 277 -17.01 1.01 -17.43
N ALA A 278 -15.83 1.29 -18.01
CA ALA A 278 -15.18 0.40 -18.96
C ALA A 278 -14.74 -0.92 -18.31
N GLU A 279 -14.21 -0.88 -17.09
CA GLU A 279 -13.90 -2.07 -16.32
C GLU A 279 -15.15 -2.90 -16.01
N HIS A 280 -16.23 -2.24 -15.64
CA HIS A 280 -17.51 -2.92 -15.45
C HIS A 280 -17.97 -3.59 -16.74
N ALA A 281 -17.84 -2.91 -17.88
CA ALA A 281 -18.21 -3.43 -19.19
C ALA A 281 -17.40 -4.66 -19.61
N ALA A 282 -16.13 -4.70 -19.24
CA ALA A 282 -15.21 -5.80 -19.60
C ALA A 282 -15.51 -7.13 -18.86
N HIS A 283 -16.28 -7.08 -17.77
CA HIS A 283 -16.61 -8.25 -16.98
C HIS A 283 -18.06 -8.70 -17.25
N SER A 284 -18.22 -9.69 -18.12
CA SER A 284 -19.53 -10.19 -18.58
C SER A 284 -20.44 -10.77 -17.47
N TYR A 285 -19.88 -11.12 -16.31
CA TYR A 285 -20.62 -11.64 -15.16
C TYR A 285 -21.16 -10.54 -14.22
N ARG A 286 -20.79 -9.28 -14.46
CA ARG A 286 -21.29 -8.16 -13.66
C ARG A 286 -22.64 -7.70 -14.23
N ASP A 287 -23.68 -7.75 -13.41
CA ASP A 287 -24.93 -7.11 -13.74
C ASP A 287 -24.86 -5.59 -13.47
N ASP A 288 -25.75 -4.82 -14.09
CA ASP A 288 -25.70 -3.37 -13.96
C ASP A 288 -25.99 -2.88 -12.53
N ARG A 289 -26.51 -3.74 -11.63
CA ARG A 289 -26.72 -3.42 -10.21
C ARG A 289 -25.40 -3.33 -9.45
N THR A 290 -24.40 -4.11 -9.84
CA THR A 290 -23.09 -4.06 -9.18
C THR A 290 -22.36 -2.74 -9.43
N LEU A 291 -22.74 -1.98 -10.47
CA LEU A 291 -22.17 -0.67 -10.74
C LEU A 291 -22.44 0.31 -9.59
N SER A 292 -23.57 0.19 -8.88
CA SER A 292 -23.90 1.04 -7.73
C SER A 292 -22.86 0.95 -6.61
N PHE A 293 -22.25 -0.22 -6.38
CA PHE A 293 -21.22 -0.38 -5.36
C PHE A 293 -19.97 0.48 -5.63
N HIS A 294 -19.69 0.77 -6.90
CA HIS A 294 -18.56 1.60 -7.30
C HIS A 294 -18.87 3.10 -7.21
N LEU A 295 -20.14 3.49 -7.18
CA LEU A 295 -20.55 4.89 -7.14
C LEU A 295 -20.60 5.49 -5.73
N ARG A 296 -20.45 4.67 -4.67
CA ARG A 296 -20.20 5.08 -3.28
C ARG A 296 -21.09 6.21 -2.75
N GLY A 297 -22.38 6.12 -2.93
CA GLY A 297 -23.37 7.11 -2.46
C GLY A 297 -23.65 8.25 -3.45
N ALA A 298 -23.00 8.27 -4.61
CA ALA A 298 -23.30 9.20 -5.70
C ALA A 298 -24.25 8.60 -6.76
N GLU A 299 -24.96 7.52 -6.42
CA GLU A 299 -25.83 6.76 -7.35
C GLU A 299 -26.93 7.63 -7.94
N ALA A 300 -27.50 8.53 -7.15
CA ALA A 300 -28.57 9.39 -7.60
C ALA A 300 -28.20 10.28 -8.80
N ASP A 301 -26.94 10.75 -8.80
CA ASP A 301 -26.44 11.68 -9.80
C ASP A 301 -25.69 10.98 -10.95
N LEU A 302 -24.97 9.90 -10.66
CA LEU A 302 -24.02 9.28 -11.58
C LEU A 302 -24.52 7.98 -12.23
N MET A 303 -25.54 7.32 -11.69
CA MET A 303 -26.04 6.05 -12.27
C MET A 303 -26.53 6.25 -13.71
N GLY A 304 -27.32 7.30 -13.99
CA GLY A 304 -27.80 7.58 -15.34
C GLY A 304 -26.65 7.80 -16.34
N PRO A 305 -25.73 8.73 -16.07
CA PRO A 305 -24.51 8.91 -16.88
C PRO A 305 -23.70 7.62 -17.06
N ALA A 306 -23.43 6.88 -15.99
CA ALA A 306 -22.67 5.64 -16.04
C ALA A 306 -23.33 4.56 -16.91
N LEU A 307 -24.63 4.35 -16.79
CA LEU A 307 -25.40 3.42 -17.65
C LEU A 307 -25.39 3.85 -19.13
N THR A 308 -25.45 5.15 -19.40
CA THR A 308 -25.34 5.68 -20.77
C THR A 308 -23.95 5.41 -21.35
N MET A 309 -22.87 5.63 -20.58
CA MET A 309 -21.50 5.29 -20.98
C MET A 309 -21.36 3.79 -21.22
N LEU A 310 -21.86 2.96 -20.30
CA LEU A 310 -21.83 1.50 -20.38
C LEU A 310 -22.49 0.99 -21.66
N ASP A 311 -23.68 1.50 -22.00
CA ASP A 311 -24.39 1.15 -23.24
C ASP A 311 -23.59 1.58 -24.48
N GLY A 312 -23.01 2.79 -24.46
CA GLY A 312 -22.12 3.28 -25.51
C GLY A 312 -20.87 2.42 -25.70
N MET A 313 -20.23 2.00 -24.60
CA MET A 313 -19.06 1.12 -24.63
C MET A 313 -19.40 -0.28 -25.20
N ARG A 314 -20.49 -0.89 -24.73
CA ARG A 314 -20.99 -2.18 -25.24
C ARG A 314 -21.34 -2.14 -26.73
N LYS A 315 -21.78 -1.00 -27.22
CA LYS A 315 -22.08 -0.76 -28.66
C LYS A 315 -20.89 -0.28 -29.48
N GLY A 316 -19.76 0.03 -28.84
CA GLY A 316 -18.59 0.62 -29.51
C GLY A 316 -18.81 2.05 -29.99
N THR A 317 -19.76 2.78 -29.42
CA THR A 317 -20.13 4.16 -29.78
C THR A 317 -19.70 5.20 -28.74
N TYR A 318 -19.17 4.77 -27.60
CA TYR A 318 -18.63 5.69 -26.62
C TYR A 318 -17.42 6.43 -27.19
N ALA A 319 -17.36 7.73 -26.99
CA ALA A 319 -16.24 8.58 -27.38
C ALA A 319 -15.83 9.45 -26.18
N TYR A 320 -14.61 9.30 -25.72
CA TYR A 320 -14.05 10.15 -24.68
C TYR A 320 -13.84 11.58 -25.19
N THR A 321 -14.09 12.56 -24.37
CA THR A 321 -13.86 13.98 -24.69
C THR A 321 -13.05 14.65 -23.59
N ALA A 322 -12.11 15.48 -23.96
CA ALA A 322 -11.32 16.31 -23.05
C ALA A 322 -11.40 17.79 -23.45
N PRO A 323 -11.20 18.73 -22.52
CA PRO A 323 -11.22 20.14 -22.82
C PRO A 323 -9.91 20.60 -23.52
N GLY A 324 -9.97 21.77 -24.15
CA GLY A 324 -8.81 22.51 -24.67
C GLY A 324 -8.06 21.79 -25.80
N ALA A 325 -6.79 22.18 -25.98
CA ALA A 325 -5.93 21.68 -27.06
C ALA A 325 -5.71 20.17 -27.01
N PHE A 326 -5.66 19.59 -25.82
CA PHE A 326 -5.58 18.13 -25.66
C PHE A 326 -6.84 17.44 -26.19
N GLY A 327 -8.03 18.01 -25.93
CA GLY A 327 -9.30 17.48 -26.47
C GLY A 327 -9.35 17.49 -27.99
N GLU A 328 -8.85 18.55 -28.63
CA GLU A 328 -8.72 18.59 -30.10
C GLU A 328 -7.78 17.51 -30.62
N ALA A 329 -6.67 17.23 -29.94
CA ALA A 329 -5.75 16.15 -30.30
C ALA A 329 -6.41 14.77 -30.14
N VAL A 330 -7.22 14.57 -29.07
CA VAL A 330 -8.01 13.34 -28.88
C VAL A 330 -8.93 13.08 -30.07
N GLU A 331 -9.65 14.11 -30.58
CA GLU A 331 -10.52 13.95 -31.74
C GLU A 331 -9.73 13.59 -33.00
N ARG A 332 -8.60 14.27 -33.25
CA ARG A 332 -7.73 13.94 -34.41
C ARG A 332 -7.15 12.54 -34.28
N ALA A 333 -6.69 12.15 -33.10
CA ALA A 333 -6.20 10.79 -32.86
C ALA A 333 -7.27 9.72 -33.10
N ARG A 334 -8.51 9.97 -32.67
CA ARG A 334 -9.65 9.06 -32.92
C ARG A 334 -9.92 8.90 -34.42
N GLU A 335 -9.88 9.98 -35.21
CA GLU A 335 -10.03 9.92 -36.67
C GLU A 335 -8.91 9.05 -37.30
N LEU A 336 -7.65 9.26 -36.91
CA LEU A 336 -6.53 8.46 -37.39
C LEU A 336 -6.66 6.99 -37.00
N ALA A 337 -7.08 6.71 -35.78
CA ALA A 337 -7.32 5.34 -35.29
C ALA A 337 -8.44 4.64 -36.09
N ARG A 338 -9.50 5.35 -36.49
CA ARG A 338 -10.56 4.82 -37.39
C ARG A 338 -10.01 4.35 -38.73
N TRP A 339 -9.02 5.03 -39.25
CA TRP A 339 -8.35 4.67 -40.51
C TRP A 339 -7.25 3.63 -40.32
N GLY A 340 -6.99 3.16 -39.10
CA GLY A 340 -6.00 2.16 -38.78
C GLY A 340 -4.56 2.73 -38.63
N ASP A 341 -4.38 4.04 -38.72
CA ASP A 341 -3.06 4.68 -38.49
C ASP A 341 -2.82 4.89 -37.01
N THR A 342 -2.54 3.80 -36.30
CA THR A 342 -2.36 3.79 -34.83
C THR A 342 -1.12 4.55 -34.38
N ASP A 343 -0.06 4.62 -35.22
CA ASP A 343 1.16 5.34 -34.89
C ASP A 343 0.97 6.86 -35.03
N ALA A 344 0.24 7.30 -36.06
CA ALA A 344 -0.10 8.72 -36.19
C ALA A 344 -1.06 9.16 -35.08
N ALA A 345 -2.06 8.33 -34.75
CA ALA A 345 -2.97 8.59 -33.64
C ALA A 345 -2.22 8.74 -32.32
N TRP A 346 -1.24 7.87 -32.06
CA TRP A 346 -0.43 7.94 -30.84
C TRP A 346 0.42 9.21 -30.80
N ARG A 347 1.06 9.60 -31.93
CA ARG A 347 1.82 10.86 -32.03
C ARG A 347 0.95 12.09 -31.76
N GLU A 348 -0.29 12.13 -32.24
CA GLU A 348 -1.22 13.21 -31.94
C GLU A 348 -1.47 13.34 -30.43
N LEU A 349 -1.73 12.24 -29.72
CA LEU A 349 -1.96 12.25 -28.29
C LEU A 349 -0.71 12.72 -27.52
N THR A 350 0.47 12.15 -27.82
CA THR A 350 1.70 12.45 -27.08
C THR A 350 2.22 13.84 -27.33
N SER A 351 2.08 14.37 -28.56
CA SER A 351 2.47 15.74 -28.90
C SER A 351 1.65 16.81 -28.16
N ALA A 352 0.43 16.48 -27.74
CA ALA A 352 -0.45 17.40 -27.01
C ALA A 352 -0.28 17.34 -25.48
N LEU A 353 0.47 16.37 -24.94
CA LEU A 353 0.67 16.22 -23.48
C LEU A 353 1.25 17.48 -22.81
N PRO A 354 2.21 18.23 -23.39
CA PRO A 354 2.68 19.47 -22.77
C PRO A 354 1.60 20.53 -22.56
N SER A 355 0.51 20.48 -23.34
CA SER A 355 -0.64 21.39 -23.19
C SER A 355 -1.78 20.83 -22.33
N TRP A 356 -1.64 19.61 -21.86
CA TRP A 356 -2.61 19.00 -20.96
C TRP A 356 -2.43 19.53 -19.55
N GLU A 357 -3.53 19.80 -18.86
CA GLU A 357 -3.54 20.27 -17.48
C GLU A 357 -4.32 19.31 -16.58
N PRO A 358 -3.82 19.02 -15.36
CA PRO A 358 -4.55 18.20 -14.41
C PRO A 358 -5.82 18.90 -13.93
N LEU A 359 -6.91 18.17 -13.77
CA LEU A 359 -8.18 18.68 -13.25
C LEU A 359 -8.10 19.07 -11.76
N GLY A 360 -7.06 18.65 -11.07
CA GLY A 360 -6.83 18.91 -9.66
C GLY A 360 -5.62 18.15 -9.12
N PRO A 361 -5.40 18.20 -7.78
CA PRO A 361 -4.23 17.60 -7.16
C PRO A 361 -4.17 16.07 -7.23
N ASP A 362 -5.29 15.40 -7.50
CA ASP A 362 -5.38 13.93 -7.57
C ASP A 362 -5.43 13.42 -9.01
N HIS A 363 -4.93 14.22 -9.97
CA HIS A 363 -4.91 13.88 -11.38
C HIS A 363 -3.49 14.03 -11.94
N LEU A 364 -2.89 12.92 -12.42
CA LEU A 364 -1.50 12.85 -12.89
C LEU A 364 -1.36 12.78 -14.40
N ALA A 365 -2.35 12.21 -15.06
CA ALA A 365 -2.29 11.96 -16.49
C ALA A 365 -3.70 11.89 -17.07
N PRO A 366 -3.88 12.24 -18.35
CA PRO A 366 -5.13 11.98 -19.03
C PRO A 366 -5.32 10.47 -19.13
N VAL A 367 -6.25 9.91 -18.39
CA VAL A 367 -6.50 8.47 -18.35
C VAL A 367 -7.87 8.09 -18.91
N GLY A 368 -8.79 9.04 -19.01
CA GLY A 368 -10.17 8.79 -19.48
C GLY A 368 -10.25 8.26 -20.91
N TRP A 369 -9.31 8.63 -21.80
CA TRP A 369 -9.29 8.13 -23.18
C TRP A 369 -9.08 6.61 -23.29
N ILE A 370 -8.52 5.97 -22.26
CA ILE A 370 -8.35 4.50 -22.23
C ILE A 370 -9.71 3.78 -22.31
N ALA A 371 -10.76 4.42 -21.82
CA ALA A 371 -12.12 3.88 -21.88
C ALA A 371 -12.76 3.98 -23.28
N ASP A 372 -12.20 4.78 -24.19
CA ASP A 372 -12.67 4.89 -25.57
C ASP A 372 -12.30 3.64 -26.37
N PRO A 373 -13.22 2.92 -26.98
CA PRO A 373 -12.93 1.66 -27.67
C PRO A 373 -11.90 1.75 -28.78
N LEU A 374 -11.80 2.89 -29.46
CA LEU A 374 -10.78 3.11 -30.51
C LEU A 374 -9.43 3.52 -29.91
N LEU A 375 -9.44 4.48 -29.01
CA LEU A 375 -8.20 5.03 -28.43
C LEU A 375 -7.58 4.08 -27.42
N GLY A 376 -8.39 3.39 -26.60
CA GLY A 376 -7.90 2.43 -25.61
C GLY A 376 -7.08 1.30 -26.23
N SER A 377 -7.38 0.90 -27.49
CA SER A 377 -6.59 -0.08 -28.24
C SER A 377 -5.18 0.39 -28.60
N LEU A 378 -4.90 1.69 -28.52
CA LEU A 378 -3.56 2.26 -28.74
C LEU A 378 -2.62 2.01 -27.57
N LEU A 379 -3.15 1.75 -26.38
CA LEU A 379 -2.33 1.59 -25.17
C LEU A 379 -1.57 0.26 -25.20
N THR A 380 -0.26 0.36 -25.17
CA THR A 380 0.67 -0.73 -24.89
C THR A 380 1.52 -0.33 -23.71
N GLU A 381 2.19 -1.28 -23.04
CA GLU A 381 3.08 -0.94 -21.91
C GLU A 381 4.20 0.05 -22.33
N GLU A 382 4.76 -0.13 -23.55
CA GLU A 382 5.78 0.77 -24.10
C GLU A 382 5.23 2.20 -24.29
N ARG A 383 4.05 2.34 -24.89
CA ARG A 383 3.38 3.62 -25.08
C ARG A 383 2.94 4.28 -23.78
N GLY A 384 2.52 3.47 -22.81
CA GLY A 384 2.23 3.95 -21.47
C GLY A 384 3.46 4.53 -20.77
N ARG A 385 4.63 3.87 -20.89
CA ARG A 385 5.91 4.40 -20.38
C ARG A 385 6.30 5.69 -21.10
N GLU A 386 6.15 5.77 -22.42
CA GLU A 386 6.40 6.99 -23.20
C GLU A 386 5.53 8.15 -22.72
N LEU A 387 4.21 7.93 -22.54
CA LEU A 387 3.29 8.94 -22.03
C LEU A 387 3.71 9.41 -20.63
N LEU A 388 4.00 8.48 -19.74
CA LEU A 388 4.37 8.78 -18.36
C LEU A 388 5.72 9.48 -18.25
N SER A 389 6.66 9.22 -19.15
CA SER A 389 7.97 9.88 -19.25
C SER A 389 7.91 11.25 -19.92
N THR A 390 6.78 11.61 -20.55
CA THR A 390 6.60 12.90 -21.18
C THR A 390 6.17 13.95 -20.14
N PRO A 391 6.90 15.06 -19.96
CA PRO A 391 6.48 16.15 -19.08
C PRO A 391 5.12 16.69 -19.49
N ARG A 392 4.27 16.95 -18.48
CA ARG A 392 2.88 17.38 -18.67
C ARG A 392 2.41 18.19 -17.46
N GLY A 393 1.23 18.76 -17.54
CA GLY A 393 0.65 19.49 -16.43
C GLY A 393 0.95 20.99 -16.42
N GLY A 394 1.38 21.56 -17.55
CA GLY A 394 1.63 22.99 -17.67
C GLY A 394 2.55 23.53 -16.58
N GLU A 395 2.13 24.61 -15.90
CA GLU A 395 2.90 25.21 -14.79
C GLU A 395 3.06 24.27 -13.57
N ALA A 396 2.14 23.34 -13.36
CA ALA A 396 2.23 22.34 -12.28
C ALA A 396 3.40 21.35 -12.48
N GLY A 397 3.78 21.11 -13.75
CA GLY A 397 4.96 20.29 -14.11
C GLY A 397 6.27 21.09 -14.22
N ALA A 398 6.21 22.43 -14.18
CA ALA A 398 7.40 23.27 -14.21
C ALA A 398 8.22 23.12 -12.92
N ALA A 399 9.55 23.21 -13.04
CA ALA A 399 10.44 23.03 -11.89
C ALA A 399 10.13 24.04 -10.78
N PRO A 400 9.85 23.60 -9.54
CA PRO A 400 9.89 24.49 -8.39
C PRO A 400 11.33 24.96 -8.16
N GLY A 401 11.46 26.10 -7.50
CA GLY A 401 12.74 26.49 -6.92
C GLY A 401 13.26 25.42 -5.94
N PRO A 402 14.54 25.46 -5.54
CA PRO A 402 15.17 24.43 -4.74
C PRO A 402 14.34 24.14 -3.48
N THR A 403 13.88 22.90 -3.36
CA THR A 403 13.15 22.40 -2.20
C THR A 403 14.10 22.45 -1.00
N PRO A 404 13.70 23.00 0.15
CA PRO A 404 14.51 22.93 1.36
C PRO A 404 14.70 21.47 1.77
N PRO A 405 15.86 21.09 2.32
CA PRO A 405 16.17 19.70 2.67
C PRO A 405 15.14 19.10 3.61
N LEU A 406 14.71 17.88 3.32
CA LEU A 406 13.66 17.11 4.00
C LEU A 406 14.11 16.46 5.32
N ASP A 407 15.16 16.93 5.97
CA ASP A 407 15.63 16.34 7.22
C ASP A 407 15.16 17.10 8.47
N PRO A 408 14.08 16.64 9.12
CA PRO A 408 14.01 16.76 10.57
C PRO A 408 14.82 15.61 11.21
N PRO A 409 15.67 15.89 12.21
CA PRO A 409 16.40 14.82 12.92
C PRO A 409 15.39 13.88 13.59
N GLY A 410 15.45 12.60 13.29
CA GLY A 410 14.69 11.56 13.98
C GLY A 410 14.03 10.49 13.13
N LEU A 411 13.88 10.66 11.80
CA LEU A 411 13.15 9.73 10.96
C LEU A 411 14.03 9.01 9.91
N ALA A 412 15.33 8.92 10.13
CA ALA A 412 16.27 8.26 9.22
C ALA A 412 15.91 6.78 8.91
N TRP A 413 15.21 6.10 9.83
CA TRP A 413 14.76 4.72 9.67
C TRP A 413 13.67 4.52 8.58
N LEU A 414 12.98 5.60 8.15
CA LEU A 414 11.97 5.55 7.09
C LEU A 414 12.60 5.63 5.68
N ALA A 415 13.83 6.12 5.56
CA ALA A 415 14.50 6.28 4.28
C ALA A 415 15.22 5.01 3.77
N GLU A 416 15.25 3.94 4.57
CA GLU A 416 15.85 2.67 4.12
C GLU A 416 14.88 1.93 3.20
N PRO A 417 15.28 1.56 1.97
CA PRO A 417 14.47 0.69 1.11
C PRO A 417 14.27 -0.66 1.79
N ASP A 418 13.04 -1.17 1.71
CA ASP A 418 12.72 -2.53 2.14
C ASP A 418 13.53 -3.50 1.26
N PRO A 419 14.39 -4.36 1.79
CA PRO A 419 14.99 -5.41 0.99
C PRO A 419 13.88 -6.38 0.60
N GLY A 420 13.48 -6.35 -0.68
CA GLY A 420 12.42 -7.15 -1.28
C GLY A 420 12.63 -8.66 -1.16
#